data_3bfceb036e2c745841a86d3f0ab69397
#
_entry.id   3bfceb036e2c745841a86d3f0ab69397
#
_cell.length_a   1.000
_cell.length_b   1.000
_cell.length_c   1.000
_cell.angle_alpha   90.00
_cell.angle_beta   90.00
_cell.angle_gamma   90.00
#
_symmetry.space_group_name_H-M   'P 1'
#
loop_
_entity.id
_entity.type
_entity.pdbx_description
1 polymer ?
#
loop_
_entity_poly.entity_id
_entity_poly.type
_entity_poly.pdbx_seq_one_letter_code
_entity_poly.pdbx_strand_id
1 'polypeptide(L)'
;MGLKMYIGLVVLSSALLAQQAPVGYDDTPMQPNGKWRVHDGKRPQPRLVKPGDAVNASPVGAPQDATVLVGPRADLSAWQMMDGAPVTWEMSNGVLSTGKGLIRTKAEFTDFQLHVEFATPSEVKGDSQGRGNSGVFLLGKFEIQVLDSYQNVTYPDGQASAMYGQYPPLVNASRGPGEWQVYDIVFTAPRFATAGRLEKPAVVSVLHNGIVVHNATPFWGPTAHKKIDPYTPDNAKGPIALQDHGNPVRYRNIWIRPLKDYDAS
;
A
#
# COMPACT_ATOMS: atom_id res chain seq x y z
N MET A 1 -18.65 -75.61 -13.00
CA MET A 1 -17.63 -74.54 -13.11
C MET A 1 -18.39 -73.20 -13.04
N GLY A 2 -18.47 -72.63 -11.82
CA GLY A 2 -19.26 -71.42 -11.57
C GLY A 2 -18.39 -70.16 -11.59
N LEU A 3 -18.70 -69.24 -12.48
CA LEU A 3 -18.02 -67.97 -12.67
C LEU A 3 -18.56 -66.97 -11.60
N LYS A 4 -17.74 -66.62 -10.60
CA LYS A 4 -18.07 -65.57 -9.62
C LYS A 4 -17.73 -64.22 -10.23
N MET A 5 -18.74 -63.42 -10.50
CA MET A 5 -18.64 -62.05 -10.95
C MET A 5 -18.48 -61.15 -9.71
N TYR A 6 -17.32 -60.53 -9.57
CA TYR A 6 -17.09 -59.48 -8.53
C TYR A 6 -17.52 -58.14 -9.12
N ILE A 7 -18.58 -57.55 -8.55
CA ILE A 7 -19.00 -56.17 -8.82
C ILE A 7 -18.18 -55.27 -7.89
N GLY A 8 -17.22 -54.58 -8.47
CA GLY A 8 -16.47 -53.53 -7.72
C GLY A 8 -17.31 -52.27 -7.60
N LEU A 9 -17.63 -51.92 -6.37
CA LEU A 9 -18.32 -50.67 -6.04
C LEU A 9 -17.30 -49.51 -6.13
N VAL A 10 -17.37 -48.68 -7.16
CA VAL A 10 -16.59 -47.45 -7.26
C VAL A 10 -17.30 -46.39 -6.47
N VAL A 11 -16.78 -46.08 -5.28
CA VAL A 11 -17.22 -44.93 -4.46
C VAL A 11 -16.55 -43.69 -5.02
N LEU A 12 -17.29 -42.92 -5.81
CA LEU A 12 -16.87 -41.55 -6.15
C LEU A 12 -17.03 -40.65 -4.93
N SER A 13 -15.95 -40.38 -4.24
CA SER A 13 -15.89 -39.31 -3.23
C SER A 13 -15.89 -37.96 -3.95
N SER A 14 -17.06 -37.31 -4.03
CA SER A 14 -17.16 -35.90 -4.39
C SER A 14 -16.55 -35.07 -3.24
N ALA A 15 -15.31 -34.63 -3.41
CA ALA A 15 -14.75 -33.60 -2.54
C ALA A 15 -15.55 -32.30 -2.78
N LEU A 16 -16.44 -31.96 -1.85
CA LEU A 16 -16.98 -30.62 -1.76
C LEU A 16 -15.78 -29.70 -1.48
N LEU A 17 -15.35 -28.96 -2.51
CA LEU A 17 -14.51 -27.79 -2.32
C LEU A 17 -15.35 -26.80 -1.49
N ALA A 18 -15.02 -26.70 -0.21
CA ALA A 18 -15.57 -25.65 0.63
C ALA A 18 -15.20 -24.31 -0.04
N GLN A 19 -16.18 -23.64 -0.61
CA GLN A 19 -16.01 -22.33 -1.19
C GLN A 19 -15.64 -21.39 -0.06
N GLN A 20 -14.37 -20.95 0.00
CA GLN A 20 -13.91 -19.98 0.98
C GLN A 20 -14.81 -18.75 0.88
N ALA A 21 -15.38 -18.32 2.00
CA ALA A 21 -16.21 -17.12 2.04
C ALA A 21 -15.42 -15.94 1.46
N PRO A 22 -16.04 -15.07 0.64
CA PRO A 22 -15.35 -13.94 0.07
C PRO A 22 -14.80 -13.06 1.20
N VAL A 23 -13.49 -12.79 1.16
CA VAL A 23 -12.83 -11.91 2.12
C VAL A 23 -13.17 -10.48 1.75
N GLY A 24 -13.98 -9.81 2.55
CA GLY A 24 -14.41 -8.44 2.28
C GLY A 24 -15.72 -8.13 2.99
N TYR A 25 -16.35 -7.04 2.59
CA TYR A 25 -17.55 -6.50 3.22
C TYR A 25 -18.66 -6.28 2.19
N ASP A 26 -19.90 -6.49 2.57
CA ASP A 26 -21.09 -6.26 1.76
C ASP A 26 -22.01 -5.16 2.34
N ASP A 27 -21.68 -4.63 3.51
CA ASP A 27 -22.41 -3.60 4.26
C ASP A 27 -21.77 -2.20 4.19
N THR A 28 -20.71 -2.03 3.41
CA THR A 28 -19.99 -0.77 3.25
C THR A 28 -20.59 0.13 2.17
N PRO A 29 -20.27 1.45 2.14
CA PRO A 29 -20.73 2.36 1.11
C PRO A 29 -20.34 1.93 -0.31
N MET A 30 -21.19 2.23 -1.29
CA MET A 30 -20.84 2.15 -2.70
C MET A 30 -19.76 3.18 -3.02
N GLN A 31 -18.77 2.77 -3.82
CA GLN A 31 -17.76 3.67 -4.37
C GLN A 31 -18.39 4.65 -5.37
N PRO A 32 -17.83 5.86 -5.56
CA PRO A 32 -18.40 6.88 -6.43
C PRO A 32 -18.65 6.46 -7.89
N ASN A 33 -17.91 5.46 -8.38
CA ASN A 33 -18.11 4.89 -9.71
C ASN A 33 -19.33 3.95 -9.81
N GLY A 34 -20.01 3.66 -8.70
CA GLY A 34 -21.22 2.83 -8.63
C GLY A 34 -21.02 1.34 -8.93
N LYS A 35 -19.79 0.86 -9.04
CA LYS A 35 -19.51 -0.53 -9.45
C LYS A 35 -19.30 -1.47 -8.27
N TRP A 36 -18.59 -1.03 -7.26
CA TRP A 36 -18.17 -1.84 -6.10
C TRP A 36 -18.41 -1.10 -4.80
N ARG A 37 -18.52 -1.84 -3.71
CA ARG A 37 -18.48 -1.27 -2.37
C ARG A 37 -17.04 -1.07 -1.92
N VAL A 38 -16.83 -0.24 -0.91
CA VAL A 38 -15.54 -0.14 -0.23
C VAL A 38 -15.20 -1.51 0.37
N HIS A 39 -14.03 -2.05 0.04
CA HIS A 39 -13.58 -3.39 0.46
C HIS A 39 -14.51 -4.55 0.01
N ASP A 40 -15.10 -4.45 -1.16
CA ASP A 40 -15.96 -5.50 -1.73
C ASP A 40 -15.13 -6.74 -2.09
N GLY A 41 -15.35 -7.83 -1.38
CA GLY A 41 -14.66 -9.10 -1.63
C GLY A 41 -15.05 -9.79 -2.94
N LYS A 42 -16.14 -9.36 -3.60
CA LYS A 42 -16.58 -9.87 -4.89
C LYS A 42 -15.90 -9.16 -6.07
N ARG A 43 -15.20 -8.06 -5.81
CA ARG A 43 -14.42 -7.35 -6.82
C ARG A 43 -13.32 -8.27 -7.37
N PRO A 44 -13.06 -8.29 -8.70
CA PRO A 44 -12.00 -9.11 -9.26
C PRO A 44 -10.64 -8.83 -8.63
N GLN A 45 -9.92 -9.91 -8.27
CA GLN A 45 -8.57 -9.81 -7.75
C GLN A 45 -7.60 -9.28 -8.82
N PRO A 46 -6.64 -8.43 -8.46
CA PRO A 46 -5.59 -8.00 -9.36
C PRO A 46 -4.80 -9.22 -9.88
N ARG A 47 -4.61 -9.29 -11.19
CA ARG A 47 -3.84 -10.36 -11.82
C ARG A 47 -2.39 -10.33 -11.32
N LEU A 48 -1.87 -11.47 -10.89
CA LEU A 48 -0.45 -11.60 -10.51
C LEU A 48 0.44 -11.35 -11.73
N VAL A 49 1.41 -10.47 -11.60
CA VAL A 49 2.48 -10.23 -12.56
C VAL A 49 3.81 -10.33 -11.83
N LYS A 50 4.61 -11.34 -12.17
CA LYS A 50 5.94 -11.49 -11.59
C LYS A 50 6.80 -10.30 -12.05
N PRO A 51 7.34 -9.49 -11.13
CA PRO A 51 8.28 -8.43 -11.50
C PRO A 51 9.58 -9.04 -12.03
N GLY A 52 10.31 -8.27 -12.82
CA GLY A 52 11.67 -8.63 -13.23
C GLY A 52 12.55 -8.93 -12.02
N ASP A 53 13.72 -9.52 -12.26
CA ASP A 53 14.64 -9.85 -11.19
C ASP A 53 14.88 -8.65 -10.28
N ALA A 54 14.89 -8.91 -8.97
CA ALA A 54 15.09 -7.85 -8.02
C ALA A 54 16.43 -7.20 -8.30
N VAL A 55 16.44 -5.89 -8.37
CA VAL A 55 17.64 -5.11 -8.14
C VAL A 55 17.99 -5.26 -6.65
N ASN A 56 18.30 -6.50 -6.26
CA ASN A 56 18.57 -6.86 -4.86
C ASN A 56 19.93 -6.35 -4.38
N ALA A 57 20.71 -5.76 -5.29
CA ALA A 57 22.11 -5.55 -4.98
C ALA A 57 22.37 -4.26 -4.19
N SER A 58 21.65 -3.20 -4.45
CA SER A 58 21.83 -1.93 -3.70
C SER A 58 20.59 -1.08 -3.86
N PRO A 59 20.19 -0.35 -2.81
CA PRO A 59 19.15 0.67 -2.92
C PRO A 59 19.51 1.65 -4.05
N VAL A 60 18.52 2.01 -4.87
CA VAL A 60 18.70 3.08 -5.86
C VAL A 60 19.04 4.36 -5.10
N GLY A 61 20.20 4.96 -5.40
CA GLY A 61 20.62 6.19 -4.73
C GLY A 61 19.60 7.31 -4.88
N ALA A 62 19.40 8.08 -3.81
CA ALA A 62 18.55 9.24 -3.85
C ALA A 62 19.10 10.27 -4.85
N PRO A 63 18.24 10.92 -5.68
CA PRO A 63 18.65 12.08 -6.50
C PRO A 63 19.28 13.18 -5.65
N GLN A 64 20.14 13.99 -6.28
CA GLN A 64 20.88 15.05 -5.55
C GLN A 64 19.96 16.09 -4.90
N ASP A 65 18.80 16.35 -5.50
CA ASP A 65 17.77 17.29 -5.02
C ASP A 65 16.70 16.62 -4.11
N ALA A 66 16.88 15.36 -3.75
CA ALA A 66 15.99 14.65 -2.84
C ALA A 66 16.42 14.78 -1.38
N THR A 67 15.43 14.79 -0.50
CA THR A 67 15.63 14.64 0.95
C THR A 67 15.55 13.18 1.31
N VAL A 68 16.60 12.62 1.91
CA VAL A 68 16.61 11.25 2.44
C VAL A 68 15.93 11.24 3.80
N LEU A 69 14.86 10.46 3.91
CA LEU A 69 14.05 10.32 5.13
C LEU A 69 14.44 9.06 5.95
N VAL A 70 14.83 7.98 5.26
CA VAL A 70 15.35 6.74 5.88
C VAL A 70 16.51 6.24 5.01
N GLY A 71 17.67 6.01 5.61
CA GLY A 71 18.85 5.54 4.89
C GLY A 71 20.07 5.42 5.79
N PRO A 72 21.22 4.94 5.27
CA PRO A 72 22.40 4.65 6.10
C PRO A 72 22.99 5.84 6.86
N ARG A 73 22.72 7.07 6.40
CA ARG A 73 23.20 8.33 7.01
C ARG A 73 22.05 9.21 7.53
N ALA A 74 20.80 8.76 7.38
CA ALA A 74 19.66 9.43 7.97
C ALA A 74 19.48 8.99 9.42
N ASP A 75 19.04 9.90 10.26
CA ASP A 75 18.54 9.63 11.60
C ASP A 75 17.02 9.80 11.61
N LEU A 76 16.39 9.58 12.76
CA LEU A 76 14.96 9.77 12.91
C LEU A 76 14.55 11.21 13.25
N SER A 77 15.48 12.18 13.18
CA SER A 77 15.22 13.58 13.50
C SER A 77 14.15 14.23 12.59
N ALA A 78 14.01 13.74 11.36
CA ALA A 78 12.98 14.17 10.43
C ALA A 78 11.58 13.64 10.78
N TRP A 79 11.47 12.68 11.69
CA TRP A 79 10.24 11.99 12.06
C TRP A 79 9.78 12.32 13.48
N GLN A 80 8.51 12.09 13.75
CA GLN A 80 7.88 12.15 15.07
C GLN A 80 6.68 11.22 15.11
N MET A 81 6.22 10.86 16.31
CA MET A 81 4.94 10.20 16.51
C MET A 81 3.79 11.13 16.11
N MET A 82 2.59 10.59 15.94
CA MET A 82 1.41 11.40 15.55
C MET A 82 1.08 12.51 16.53
N ASP A 83 1.36 12.34 17.82
CA ASP A 83 1.19 13.31 18.90
C ASP A 83 2.35 14.30 19.04
N GLY A 84 3.39 14.19 18.19
CA GLY A 84 4.58 15.02 18.21
C GLY A 84 5.71 14.50 19.12
N ALA A 85 5.51 13.41 19.83
CA ALA A 85 6.55 12.77 20.64
C ALA A 85 7.72 12.24 19.79
N PRO A 86 8.90 12.01 20.37
CA PRO A 86 10.00 11.32 19.69
C PRO A 86 9.58 9.94 19.17
N VAL A 87 10.15 9.54 18.02
CA VAL A 87 9.89 8.23 17.42
C VAL A 87 10.38 7.12 18.34
N THR A 88 9.54 6.09 18.52
CA THR A 88 9.85 4.89 19.29
C THR A 88 10.21 3.68 18.43
N TRP A 89 10.10 3.83 17.08
CA TRP A 89 10.51 2.78 16.14
C TRP A 89 12.05 2.68 16.12
N GLU A 90 12.55 1.47 15.87
CA GLU A 90 13.98 1.21 15.85
C GLU A 90 14.55 1.37 14.44
N MET A 91 15.71 2.05 14.35
CA MET A 91 16.49 2.13 13.12
C MET A 91 17.88 1.59 13.34
N SER A 92 18.29 0.62 12.53
CA SER A 92 19.62 0.02 12.55
C SER A 92 20.16 -0.12 11.13
N ASN A 93 21.40 0.33 10.89
CA ASN A 93 22.06 0.24 9.58
C ASN A 93 21.21 0.78 8.41
N GLY A 94 20.46 1.86 8.64
CA GLY A 94 19.60 2.47 7.63
C GLY A 94 18.30 1.71 7.34
N VAL A 95 17.96 0.72 8.15
CA VAL A 95 16.71 -0.02 8.13
C VAL A 95 15.88 0.38 9.34
N LEU A 96 14.68 0.89 9.07
CA LEU A 96 13.68 1.25 10.05
C LEU A 96 12.69 0.10 10.20
N SER A 97 12.46 -0.37 11.41
CA SER A 97 11.47 -1.42 11.74
C SER A 97 10.25 -0.79 12.38
N THR A 98 9.04 -1.21 11.95
CA THR A 98 7.80 -0.74 12.57
C THR A 98 7.80 -1.07 14.06
N GLY A 99 7.43 -0.09 14.85
CA GLY A 99 7.18 -0.21 16.28
C GLY A 99 5.75 0.24 16.59
N LYS A 100 5.43 0.51 17.84
CA LYS A 100 4.06 0.85 18.23
C LYS A 100 3.64 2.23 17.71
N GLY A 101 2.46 2.29 17.07
CA GLY A 101 1.81 3.51 16.61
C GLY A 101 2.32 4.01 15.25
N LEU A 102 1.71 5.08 14.74
CA LEU A 102 2.10 5.70 13.49
C LEU A 102 3.19 6.75 13.72
N ILE A 103 4.11 6.86 12.75
CA ILE A 103 5.08 7.95 12.68
C ILE A 103 4.78 8.83 11.47
N ARG A 104 5.17 10.10 11.55
CA ARG A 104 5.05 11.06 10.46
C ARG A 104 6.28 11.94 10.35
N THR A 105 6.55 12.45 9.15
CA THR A 105 7.56 13.49 8.98
C THR A 105 7.13 14.78 9.70
N LYS A 106 8.12 15.53 10.20
CA LYS A 106 7.92 16.88 10.72
C LYS A 106 7.61 17.86 9.58
N ALA A 107 8.30 17.67 8.45
CA ALA A 107 8.05 18.44 7.24
C ALA A 107 6.72 18.01 6.58
N GLU A 108 6.08 18.98 5.94
CA GLU A 108 4.87 18.79 5.16
C GLU A 108 5.15 19.04 3.69
N PHE A 109 4.43 18.33 2.83
CA PHE A 109 4.62 18.31 1.40
C PHE A 109 3.31 18.61 0.66
N THR A 110 3.43 18.89 -0.63
CA THR A 110 2.31 19.05 -1.57
C THR A 110 2.49 18.07 -2.72
N ASP A 111 3.14 18.49 -3.81
CA ASP A 111 3.45 17.66 -4.97
C ASP A 111 4.86 17.10 -4.83
N PHE A 112 5.02 15.80 -5.05
CA PHE A 112 6.33 15.16 -4.87
C PHE A 112 6.48 13.86 -5.65
N GLN A 113 7.73 13.48 -5.83
CA GLN A 113 8.15 12.11 -6.08
C GLN A 113 8.63 11.51 -4.75
N LEU A 114 8.17 10.31 -4.45
CA LEU A 114 8.54 9.57 -3.25
C LEU A 114 8.99 8.16 -3.64
N HIS A 115 10.14 7.77 -3.14
CA HIS A 115 10.64 6.40 -3.24
C HIS A 115 10.61 5.74 -1.89
N VAL A 116 10.11 4.51 -1.82
CA VAL A 116 10.01 3.73 -0.59
C VAL A 116 10.41 2.28 -0.86
N GLU A 117 11.38 1.78 -0.13
CA GLU A 117 11.65 0.35 -0.07
C GLU A 117 11.12 -0.23 1.24
N PHE A 118 10.36 -1.33 1.13
CA PHE A 118 9.82 -2.03 2.30
C PHE A 118 9.98 -3.54 2.16
N ALA A 119 9.99 -4.25 3.28
CA ALA A 119 9.93 -5.70 3.31
C ALA A 119 8.96 -6.16 4.41
N THR A 120 8.02 -7.01 4.03
CA THR A 120 7.14 -7.69 4.99
C THR A 120 7.93 -8.76 5.75
N PRO A 121 7.46 -9.25 6.91
CA PRO A 121 8.16 -10.31 7.63
C PRO A 121 8.39 -11.54 6.76
N SER A 122 9.58 -12.15 6.87
CA SER A 122 9.89 -13.41 6.15
C SER A 122 9.11 -14.61 6.71
N GLU A 123 8.83 -14.59 8.02
CA GLU A 123 7.94 -15.54 8.67
C GLU A 123 6.51 -15.10 8.45
N VAL A 124 5.75 -15.88 7.69
CA VAL A 124 4.33 -15.60 7.42
C VAL A 124 3.49 -15.88 8.64
N LYS A 125 2.81 -14.86 9.15
CA LYS A 125 1.84 -14.96 10.25
C LYS A 125 0.54 -14.30 9.85
N GLY A 126 -0.58 -14.95 10.14
CA GLY A 126 -1.90 -14.45 9.78
C GLY A 126 -2.25 -14.62 8.30
N ASP A 127 -3.36 -14.03 7.92
CA ASP A 127 -3.93 -14.03 6.58
C ASP A 127 -4.57 -12.67 6.27
N SER A 128 -4.99 -12.47 5.04
CA SER A 128 -5.71 -11.27 4.59
C SER A 128 -5.01 -9.99 5.08
N GLN A 129 -5.73 -9.09 5.74
CA GLN A 129 -5.21 -7.83 6.29
C GLN A 129 -4.38 -8.02 7.58
N GLY A 130 -4.35 -9.20 8.14
CA GLY A 130 -3.51 -9.54 9.30
C GLY A 130 -2.08 -9.96 8.95
N ARG A 131 -1.72 -9.96 7.65
CA ARG A 131 -0.46 -10.52 7.17
C ARG A 131 0.48 -9.44 6.61
N GLY A 132 1.54 -9.12 7.36
CA GLY A 132 2.57 -8.18 6.92
C GLY A 132 2.03 -6.79 6.56
N ASN A 133 1.10 -6.28 7.35
CA ASN A 133 0.35 -5.05 7.08
C ASN A 133 1.07 -3.81 7.61
N SER A 134 1.04 -2.77 6.82
CA SER A 134 1.45 -1.42 7.11
C SER A 134 0.82 -0.47 6.09
N GLY A 135 1.22 0.81 6.05
CA GLY A 135 0.74 1.78 5.06
C GLY A 135 1.71 2.93 4.87
N VAL A 136 1.75 3.46 3.66
CA VAL A 136 2.45 4.72 3.32
C VAL A 136 1.39 5.78 3.06
N PHE A 137 1.30 6.77 3.95
CA PHE A 137 0.30 7.83 3.85
C PHE A 137 0.91 9.08 3.23
N LEU A 138 0.41 9.44 2.06
CA LEU A 138 0.73 10.67 1.36
C LEU A 138 -0.09 11.80 1.98
N LEU A 139 0.55 12.90 2.34
CA LEU A 139 -0.02 14.01 3.14
C LEU A 139 -0.67 13.55 4.46
N GLY A 140 -0.28 12.37 4.99
CA GLY A 140 -0.87 11.78 6.18
C GLY A 140 -2.34 11.33 6.04
N LYS A 141 -2.88 11.27 4.81
CA LYS A 141 -4.32 11.08 4.56
C LYS A 141 -4.64 10.15 3.39
N PHE A 142 -3.74 10.01 2.42
CA PHE A 142 -3.94 9.20 1.21
C PHE A 142 -3.03 7.98 1.26
N GLU A 143 -3.58 6.86 1.66
CA GLU A 143 -2.82 5.64 1.88
C GLU A 143 -2.56 4.86 0.58
N ILE A 144 -1.30 4.53 0.36
CA ILE A 144 -0.87 3.45 -0.51
C ILE A 144 -0.55 2.26 0.39
N GLN A 145 -1.35 1.21 0.25
CA GLN A 145 -1.31 0.04 1.13
C GLN A 145 0.02 -0.70 1.06
N VAL A 146 0.52 -1.11 2.22
CA VAL A 146 1.61 -2.08 2.38
C VAL A 146 1.05 -3.36 2.97
N LEU A 147 1.24 -4.47 2.27
CA LEU A 147 0.73 -5.79 2.68
C LEU A 147 1.64 -6.88 2.12
N ASP A 148 1.74 -8.00 2.81
CA ASP A 148 2.20 -9.22 2.17
C ASP A 148 1.06 -9.77 1.29
N SER A 149 1.06 -9.38 0.02
CA SER A 149 0.08 -9.81 -0.98
C SER A 149 0.54 -11.00 -1.81
N TYR A 150 1.68 -11.62 -1.47
CA TYR A 150 2.17 -12.79 -2.15
C TYR A 150 1.35 -14.02 -1.73
N GLN A 151 0.56 -14.58 -2.66
CA GLN A 151 -0.33 -15.71 -2.37
C GLN A 151 -1.23 -15.47 -1.13
N ASN A 152 -1.73 -14.25 -0.99
CA ASN A 152 -2.58 -13.84 0.11
C ASN A 152 -3.87 -13.24 -0.43
N VAL A 153 -4.99 -13.86 -0.11
CA VAL A 153 -6.32 -13.40 -0.53
C VAL A 153 -6.85 -12.39 0.47
N THR A 154 -7.23 -11.22 -0.04
CA THR A 154 -7.94 -10.17 0.72
C THR A 154 -8.85 -9.40 -0.24
N TYR A 155 -9.60 -8.42 0.28
CA TYR A 155 -10.36 -7.54 -0.61
C TYR A 155 -9.41 -6.76 -1.54
N PRO A 156 -9.75 -6.64 -2.84
CA PRO A 156 -8.82 -6.14 -3.87
C PRO A 156 -8.27 -4.74 -3.62
N ASP A 157 -9.09 -3.83 -3.07
CA ASP A 157 -8.71 -2.46 -2.72
C ASP A 157 -7.99 -2.33 -1.36
N GLY A 158 -7.56 -3.45 -0.78
CA GLY A 158 -6.66 -3.57 0.35
C GLY A 158 -5.41 -4.38 0.05
N GLN A 159 -5.16 -4.77 -1.20
CA GLN A 159 -3.92 -5.40 -1.65
C GLN A 159 -2.73 -4.44 -1.54
N ALA A 160 -1.50 -4.97 -1.54
CA ALA A 160 -0.29 -4.15 -1.64
C ALA A 160 -0.40 -3.16 -2.81
N SER A 161 0.02 -1.92 -2.60
CA SER A 161 -0.10 -0.79 -3.52
C SER A 161 -1.51 -0.32 -3.87
N ALA A 162 -2.57 -0.86 -3.28
CA ALA A 162 -3.90 -0.29 -3.44
C ALA A 162 -3.95 1.17 -2.95
N MET A 163 -4.73 2.01 -3.60
CA MET A 163 -5.28 3.24 -3.02
C MET A 163 -6.38 2.79 -2.06
N TYR A 164 -6.03 2.66 -0.77
CA TYR A 164 -6.78 1.88 0.22
C TYR A 164 -8.28 2.22 0.25
N GLY A 165 -9.13 1.19 0.11
CA GLY A 165 -10.57 1.32 0.08
C GLY A 165 -11.16 1.96 -1.18
N GLN A 166 -10.32 2.37 -2.15
CA GLN A 166 -10.76 3.05 -3.35
C GLN A 166 -10.45 2.24 -4.62
N TYR A 167 -9.19 2.05 -4.94
CA TYR A 167 -8.80 1.33 -6.14
C TYR A 167 -7.82 0.20 -5.83
N PRO A 168 -8.04 -1.02 -6.32
CA PRO A 168 -7.00 -2.05 -6.32
C PRO A 168 -5.88 -1.64 -7.27
N PRO A 169 -4.68 -2.18 -7.11
CA PRO A 169 -3.66 -2.05 -8.12
C PRO A 169 -4.10 -2.71 -9.44
N LEU A 170 -3.64 -2.20 -10.58
CA LEU A 170 -3.92 -2.78 -11.91
C LEU A 170 -3.45 -4.24 -12.00
N VAL A 171 -2.37 -4.56 -11.30
CA VAL A 171 -1.82 -5.91 -11.16
C VAL A 171 -1.21 -6.09 -9.77
N ASN A 172 -1.16 -7.32 -9.26
CA ASN A 172 -0.39 -7.66 -8.08
C ASN A 172 1.06 -7.92 -8.50
N ALA A 173 1.96 -6.98 -8.18
CA ALA A 173 3.39 -7.05 -8.49
C ALA A 173 4.24 -7.42 -7.27
N SER A 174 3.64 -8.04 -6.25
CA SER A 174 4.35 -8.38 -5.01
C SER A 174 5.38 -9.48 -5.21
N ARG A 175 6.53 -9.32 -4.54
CA ARG A 175 7.52 -10.37 -4.30
C ARG A 175 7.14 -11.16 -3.06
N GLY A 176 7.85 -12.24 -2.79
CA GLY A 176 7.64 -13.07 -1.61
C GLY A 176 7.90 -12.35 -0.28
N PRO A 177 7.37 -12.90 0.84
CA PRO A 177 7.61 -12.36 2.17
C PRO A 177 9.11 -12.33 2.48
N GLY A 178 9.55 -11.28 3.18
CA GLY A 178 10.96 -11.03 3.50
C GLY A 178 11.78 -10.38 2.39
N GLU A 179 11.32 -10.41 1.13
CA GLU A 179 11.97 -9.74 0.02
C GLU A 179 11.68 -8.25 0.03
N TRP A 180 12.66 -7.45 -0.42
CA TRP A 180 12.48 -6.02 -0.56
C TRP A 180 11.57 -5.69 -1.75
N GLN A 181 10.57 -4.87 -1.48
CA GLN A 181 9.62 -4.31 -2.43
C GLN A 181 9.93 -2.82 -2.64
N VAL A 182 9.61 -2.29 -3.79
CA VAL A 182 9.86 -0.90 -4.14
C VAL A 182 8.56 -0.24 -4.57
N TYR A 183 8.25 0.91 -3.98
CA TYR A 183 7.27 1.85 -4.49
C TYR A 183 7.98 3.10 -5.01
N ASP A 184 7.75 3.42 -6.29
CA ASP A 184 8.02 4.73 -6.87
C ASP A 184 6.70 5.44 -7.10
N ILE A 185 6.51 6.55 -6.40
CA ILE A 185 5.24 7.27 -6.30
C ILE A 185 5.42 8.69 -6.84
N VAL A 186 4.56 9.09 -7.76
CA VAL A 186 4.39 10.48 -8.19
C VAL A 186 3.03 10.95 -7.70
N PHE A 187 3.02 11.97 -6.86
CA PHE A 187 1.81 12.47 -6.22
C PHE A 187 1.60 13.95 -6.49
N THR A 188 0.37 14.31 -6.84
CA THR A 188 -0.10 15.69 -6.95
C THR A 188 -1.21 15.92 -5.93
N ALA A 189 -1.03 16.91 -5.07
CA ALA A 189 -1.97 17.27 -4.01
C ALA A 189 -3.28 17.83 -4.61
N PRO A 190 -4.40 17.75 -3.91
CA PRO A 190 -5.64 18.37 -4.36
C PRO A 190 -5.53 19.90 -4.36
N ARG A 191 -6.32 20.54 -5.22
CA ARG A 191 -6.39 21.99 -5.32
C ARG A 191 -7.79 22.48 -4.96
N PHE A 192 -7.84 23.60 -4.24
CA PHE A 192 -9.08 24.18 -3.77
C PHE A 192 -9.17 25.66 -4.17
N ALA A 193 -10.36 26.09 -4.55
CA ALA A 193 -10.69 27.49 -4.70
C ALA A 193 -10.71 28.23 -3.34
N THR A 194 -10.68 29.55 -3.37
CA THR A 194 -10.68 30.40 -2.18
C THR A 194 -11.84 30.11 -1.21
N ALA A 195 -12.98 29.65 -1.70
CA ALA A 195 -14.13 29.28 -0.88
C ALA A 195 -14.07 27.82 -0.35
N GLY A 196 -12.94 27.12 -0.50
CA GLY A 196 -12.77 25.74 -0.05
C GLY A 196 -13.39 24.68 -0.95
N ARG A 197 -13.94 25.06 -2.12
CA ARG A 197 -14.48 24.11 -3.10
C ARG A 197 -13.32 23.39 -3.80
N LEU A 198 -13.40 22.07 -3.86
CA LEU A 198 -12.43 21.25 -4.60
C LEU A 198 -12.44 21.65 -6.09
N GLU A 199 -11.27 21.95 -6.65
CA GLU A 199 -11.06 22.23 -8.08
C GLU A 199 -10.41 21.04 -8.78
N LYS A 200 -9.42 20.41 -8.14
CA LYS A 200 -8.75 19.22 -8.67
C LYS A 200 -8.55 18.23 -7.53
N PRO A 201 -8.90 16.95 -7.71
CA PRO A 201 -8.60 15.91 -6.72
C PRO A 201 -7.09 15.67 -6.63
N ALA A 202 -6.67 15.00 -5.56
CA ALA A 202 -5.33 14.41 -5.50
C ALA A 202 -5.20 13.33 -6.58
N VAL A 203 -4.02 13.24 -7.19
CA VAL A 203 -3.72 12.28 -8.25
C VAL A 203 -2.43 11.54 -7.93
N VAL A 204 -2.41 10.24 -8.19
CA VAL A 204 -1.23 9.42 -7.95
C VAL A 204 -0.90 8.52 -9.14
N SER A 205 0.40 8.39 -9.43
CA SER A 205 0.96 7.29 -10.21
C SER A 205 1.89 6.49 -9.31
N VAL A 206 1.77 5.16 -9.37
CA VAL A 206 2.57 4.25 -8.55
C VAL A 206 3.16 3.16 -9.42
N LEU A 207 4.46 2.96 -9.29
CA LEU A 207 5.14 1.75 -9.76
C LEU A 207 5.43 0.88 -8.54
N HIS A 208 5.06 -0.39 -8.62
CA HIS A 208 5.41 -1.40 -7.64
C HIS A 208 6.40 -2.37 -8.28
N ASN A 209 7.62 -2.43 -7.76
CA ASN A 209 8.69 -3.25 -8.32
C ASN A 209 8.94 -2.97 -9.82
N GLY A 210 8.86 -1.71 -10.25
CA GLY A 210 9.03 -1.28 -11.64
C GLY A 210 7.82 -1.49 -12.54
N ILE A 211 6.70 -2.02 -12.03
CA ILE A 211 5.46 -2.25 -12.79
C ILE A 211 4.44 -1.16 -12.42
N VAL A 212 3.87 -0.49 -13.42
CA VAL A 212 2.82 0.51 -13.20
C VAL A 212 1.58 -0.16 -12.63
N VAL A 213 1.19 0.24 -11.42
CA VAL A 213 0.00 -0.25 -10.71
C VAL A 213 -1.09 0.80 -10.56
N HIS A 214 -0.74 2.09 -10.63
CA HIS A 214 -1.65 3.22 -10.80
C HIS A 214 -1.04 4.21 -11.80
N ASN A 215 -1.85 4.75 -12.70
CA ASN A 215 -1.44 5.69 -13.72
C ASN A 215 -2.33 6.93 -13.68
N ALA A 216 -1.81 8.02 -13.12
CA ALA A 216 -2.51 9.29 -12.96
C ALA A 216 -3.94 9.10 -12.41
N THR A 217 -4.09 8.25 -11.41
CA THR A 217 -5.40 7.87 -10.85
C THR A 217 -5.83 8.89 -9.79
N PRO A 218 -7.02 9.51 -9.90
CA PRO A 218 -7.51 10.44 -8.90
C PRO A 218 -8.05 9.70 -7.67
N PHE A 219 -7.76 10.22 -6.48
CA PHE A 219 -8.43 9.80 -5.26
C PHE A 219 -9.87 10.37 -5.20
N TRP A 220 -10.77 9.67 -4.54
CA TRP A 220 -12.12 10.17 -4.26
C TRP A 220 -12.19 11.04 -3.00
N GLY A 221 -11.13 11.07 -2.21
CA GLY A 221 -10.94 11.77 -0.95
C GLY A 221 -9.88 11.07 -0.13
N PRO A 222 -9.64 11.48 1.12
CA PRO A 222 -8.80 10.74 2.06
C PRO A 222 -9.21 9.27 2.16
N THR A 223 -8.22 8.40 2.29
CA THR A 223 -8.46 6.95 2.45
C THR A 223 -8.89 6.64 3.87
N ALA A 224 -9.82 5.71 4.02
CA ALA A 224 -10.30 5.28 5.32
C ALA A 224 -10.88 3.86 5.27
N HIS A 225 -10.85 3.17 6.42
CA HIS A 225 -11.44 1.86 6.53
C HIS A 225 -12.98 1.93 6.45
N LYS A 226 -13.58 1.18 5.54
CA LYS A 226 -15.03 1.00 5.33
C LYS A 226 -15.82 2.27 4.99
N LYS A 227 -15.18 3.37 4.63
CA LYS A 227 -15.85 4.62 4.30
C LYS A 227 -15.12 5.40 3.22
N ILE A 228 -15.77 6.43 2.72
CA ILE A 228 -15.19 7.41 1.80
C ILE A 228 -15.33 8.76 2.47
N ASP A 229 -14.22 9.36 2.83
CA ASP A 229 -14.20 10.69 3.44
C ASP A 229 -14.17 11.78 2.34
N PRO A 230 -14.90 12.88 2.52
CA PRO A 230 -14.91 13.97 1.56
C PRO A 230 -13.59 14.75 1.61
N TYR A 231 -13.26 15.39 0.51
CA TYR A 231 -12.18 16.37 0.48
C TYR A 231 -12.48 17.59 1.35
N THR A 232 -11.45 18.05 2.07
CA THR A 232 -11.44 19.33 2.79
C THR A 232 -10.17 20.11 2.43
N PRO A 233 -10.13 21.45 2.57
CA PRO A 233 -8.95 22.25 2.29
C PRO A 233 -7.68 21.80 3.03
N ASP A 234 -7.83 21.20 4.22
CA ASP A 234 -6.71 20.63 4.98
C ASP A 234 -6.03 19.44 4.28
N ASN A 235 -6.63 18.93 3.20
CA ASN A 235 -6.02 17.86 2.41
C ASN A 235 -4.95 18.38 1.43
N ALA A 236 -4.80 19.68 1.25
CA ALA A 236 -3.89 20.26 0.26
C ALA A 236 -2.41 20.12 0.61
N LYS A 237 -2.08 19.86 1.87
CA LYS A 237 -0.72 19.76 2.39
C LYS A 237 -0.67 18.81 3.59
N GLY A 238 0.46 18.15 3.80
CA GLY A 238 0.64 17.31 4.96
C GLY A 238 1.93 16.49 4.95
N PRO A 239 2.18 15.71 6.01
CA PRO A 239 3.37 14.90 6.16
C PRO A 239 3.29 13.60 5.34
N ILE A 240 4.42 12.93 5.17
CA ILE A 240 4.46 11.49 4.89
C ILE A 240 4.32 10.76 6.22
N ALA A 241 3.45 9.74 6.28
CA ALA A 241 3.36 8.91 7.48
C ALA A 241 3.49 7.43 7.14
N LEU A 242 3.97 6.66 8.13
CA LEU A 242 4.10 5.21 8.07
C LEU A 242 3.28 4.60 9.21
N GLN A 243 2.61 3.49 8.91
CA GLN A 243 1.69 2.83 9.83
C GLN A 243 2.36 1.65 10.52
N ASP A 244 2.11 1.51 11.82
CA ASP A 244 2.15 0.22 12.51
C ASP A 244 0.76 -0.42 12.48
N HIS A 245 0.73 -1.68 12.10
CA HIS A 245 -0.48 -2.51 12.13
C HIS A 245 -0.23 -3.83 12.89
N GLY A 246 0.73 -3.82 13.83
CA GLY A 246 1.11 -4.98 14.63
C GLY A 246 1.94 -6.03 13.88
N ASN A 247 2.45 -5.70 12.70
CA ASN A 247 3.34 -6.57 11.93
C ASN A 247 4.72 -5.92 11.77
N PRO A 248 5.83 -6.65 11.98
CA PRO A 248 7.18 -6.11 11.93
C PRO A 248 7.65 -5.88 10.47
N VAL A 249 7.02 -4.93 9.80
CA VAL A 249 7.42 -4.46 8.47
C VAL A 249 8.70 -3.65 8.60
N ARG A 250 9.59 -3.75 7.63
CA ARG A 250 10.83 -3.00 7.59
C ARG A 250 10.83 -2.04 6.42
N TYR A 251 11.42 -0.87 6.63
CA TYR A 251 11.60 0.17 5.62
C TYR A 251 13.07 0.53 5.48
N ARG A 252 13.49 0.89 4.25
CA ARG A 252 14.81 1.46 3.98
C ARG A 252 14.74 2.37 2.77
N ASN A 253 15.78 3.13 2.54
CA ASN A 253 15.92 3.94 1.33
C ASN A 253 14.66 4.75 1.00
N ILE A 254 14.11 5.46 1.98
CA ILE A 254 13.00 6.38 1.75
C ILE A 254 13.58 7.76 1.44
N TRP A 255 13.23 8.29 0.26
CA TRP A 255 13.56 9.64 -0.09
C TRP A 255 12.41 10.33 -0.83
N ILE A 256 12.35 11.64 -0.68
CA ILE A 256 11.32 12.49 -1.27
C ILE A 256 11.96 13.69 -1.95
N ARG A 257 11.44 14.05 -3.10
CA ARG A 257 11.79 15.30 -3.77
C ARG A 257 10.53 16.06 -4.19
N PRO A 258 10.43 17.36 -3.92
CA PRO A 258 9.32 18.19 -4.39
C PRO A 258 9.27 18.22 -5.92
N LEU A 259 8.07 18.15 -6.47
CA LEU A 259 7.84 18.48 -7.87
C LEU A 259 7.63 19.99 -7.98
N LYS A 260 8.31 20.57 -8.95
CA LYS A 260 8.19 21.99 -9.29
C LYS A 260 7.46 22.14 -10.61
N ASP A 261 6.89 23.31 -10.84
CA ASP A 261 6.40 23.68 -12.17
C ASP A 261 7.56 23.77 -13.17
N TYR A 262 7.23 23.61 -14.45
CA TYR A 262 8.19 23.90 -15.52
C TYR A 262 8.65 25.34 -15.35
N ASP A 263 9.88 25.63 -15.64
CA ASP A 263 10.50 26.95 -15.51
C ASP A 263 10.69 27.48 -14.06
N ALA A 264 10.36 26.68 -13.04
CA ALA A 264 10.69 26.99 -11.64
C ALA A 264 12.18 26.70 -11.37
N SER A 265 12.94 27.72 -10.95
CA SER A 265 14.35 27.63 -10.55
C SER A 265 14.54 26.92 -9.21
#